data_dc6124348c2d62b5eb7608341ed38998
#
_entry.id   dc6124348c2d62b5eb7608341ed38998
#
_cell.length_a   1.000
_cell.length_b   1.000
_cell.length_c   1.000
_cell.angle_alpha   90.00
_cell.angle_beta   90.00
_cell.angle_gamma   90.00
#
_symmetry.space_group_name_H-M   'P 1'
#
loop_
_entity.id
_entity.type
_entity.pdbx_description
1 polymer ?
#
loop_
_entity_poly.entity_id
_entity_poly.type
_entity_poly.pdbx_seq_one_letter_code
_entity_poly.pdbx_strand_id
1 'polypeptide(L)'
;MNNYVYIIAGLPDFTPDWRQGEKSLDEYFGQMRELMSEKDNETVDFIRRGFDKDQIGAEFYKAALSHRLGFIREFFRFDMDVRNRKVRYLNAALGRDIEKDVLSLRDPEAEETGLEPEEPEFKEESRLQSILEGSDILSRERGIDDLYWDKIDELTLYDYLNLD
;
A
#
# COMPACT_ATOMS: atom_id res chain seq x y z
N MET A 1 22.21 0.46 -20.11
CA MET A 1 22.41 -0.18 -18.78
C MET A 1 21.88 0.82 -17.77
N ASN A 2 20.78 0.50 -17.12
CA ASN A 2 20.17 1.41 -16.15
C ASN A 2 21.07 1.48 -14.91
N ASN A 3 21.45 2.69 -14.51
CA ASN A 3 22.39 2.85 -13.40
C ASN A 3 21.62 2.99 -12.06
N TYR A 4 20.92 1.92 -11.68
CA TYR A 4 20.14 1.90 -10.42
C TYR A 4 21.02 2.15 -9.19
N VAL A 5 22.28 1.74 -9.21
CA VAL A 5 23.24 2.02 -8.12
C VAL A 5 23.39 3.52 -7.92
N TYR A 6 23.45 4.29 -9.03
CA TYR A 6 23.53 5.75 -8.95
C TYR A 6 22.26 6.38 -8.42
N ILE A 7 21.07 5.85 -8.84
CA ILE A 7 19.77 6.30 -8.35
C ILE A 7 19.70 6.08 -6.83
N ILE A 8 19.97 4.85 -6.38
CA ILE A 8 19.88 4.48 -4.95
C ILE A 8 20.85 5.30 -4.11
N ALA A 9 22.10 5.49 -4.58
CA ALA A 9 23.09 6.29 -3.86
C ALA A 9 22.75 7.80 -3.77
N GLY A 10 21.87 8.29 -4.65
CA GLY A 10 21.38 9.67 -4.65
C GLY A 10 20.15 9.92 -3.82
N LEU A 11 19.49 8.87 -3.32
CA LEU A 11 18.31 9.00 -2.46
C LEU A 11 18.73 9.31 -1.02
N PRO A 12 17.92 10.10 -0.29
CA PRO A 12 18.10 10.28 1.14
C PRO A 12 17.80 8.98 1.89
N ASP A 13 18.31 8.89 3.12
CA ASP A 13 17.95 7.83 4.04
C ASP A 13 16.54 8.10 4.58
N PHE A 14 15.54 7.41 4.03
CA PHE A 14 14.14 7.54 4.45
C PHE A 14 13.91 6.73 5.73
N THR A 15 13.40 7.39 6.75
CA THR A 15 13.01 6.77 8.01
C THR A 15 11.59 7.22 8.39
N PRO A 16 10.89 6.53 9.33
CA PRO A 16 9.58 6.97 9.80
C PRO A 16 9.56 8.40 10.35
N ASP A 17 10.70 8.88 10.82
CA ASP A 17 10.88 10.26 11.33
C ASP A 17 11.49 11.21 10.29
N TRP A 18 11.52 10.80 9.02
CA TRP A 18 12.10 11.61 7.97
C TRP A 18 11.39 12.98 7.89
N ARG A 19 12.20 14.02 7.90
CA ARG A 19 11.74 15.39 7.69
C ARG A 19 12.26 15.87 6.35
N GLN A 20 11.44 16.64 5.65
CA GLN A 20 11.84 17.21 4.37
C GLN A 20 13.21 17.90 4.49
N GLY A 21 14.17 17.38 3.72
CA GLY A 21 15.51 17.94 3.63
C GLY A 21 15.55 19.15 2.69
N GLU A 22 16.70 19.40 2.07
CA GLU A 22 16.91 20.51 1.14
C GLU A 22 16.07 20.41 -0.13
N LYS A 23 15.74 19.17 -0.56
CA LYS A 23 14.96 18.89 -1.77
C LYS A 23 13.57 18.37 -1.42
N SER A 24 12.60 18.71 -2.25
CA SER A 24 11.25 18.14 -2.17
C SER A 24 11.23 16.70 -2.70
N LEU A 25 10.21 15.92 -2.31
CA LEU A 25 9.99 14.56 -2.86
C LEU A 25 9.84 14.59 -4.40
N ASP A 26 9.19 15.62 -4.95
CA ASP A 26 9.02 15.76 -6.40
C ASP A 26 10.35 15.99 -7.13
N GLU A 27 11.30 16.69 -6.50
CA GLU A 27 12.66 16.83 -7.06
C GLU A 27 13.41 15.50 -7.07
N TYR A 28 13.31 14.69 -6.02
CA TYR A 28 13.88 13.33 -6.01
C TYR A 28 13.24 12.45 -7.09
N PHE A 29 11.92 12.47 -7.20
CA PHE A 29 11.21 11.73 -8.25
C PHE A 29 11.61 12.19 -9.64
N GLY A 30 11.77 13.49 -9.89
CA GLY A 30 12.22 14.04 -11.16
C GLY A 30 13.59 13.49 -11.55
N GLN A 31 14.56 13.51 -10.63
CA GLN A 31 15.92 12.99 -10.86
C GLN A 31 15.92 11.46 -11.10
N MET A 32 15.11 10.71 -10.36
CA MET A 32 14.98 9.27 -10.56
C MET A 32 14.44 8.95 -11.97
N ARG A 33 13.40 9.65 -12.40
CA ARG A 33 12.73 9.43 -13.68
C ARG A 33 13.64 9.60 -14.90
N GLU A 34 14.57 10.55 -14.83
CA GLU A 34 15.56 10.77 -15.90
C GLU A 34 16.51 9.58 -16.08
N LEU A 35 16.74 8.81 -15.04
CA LEU A 35 17.69 7.69 -15.01
C LEU A 35 17.02 6.32 -15.18
N MET A 36 15.71 6.25 -15.04
CA MET A 36 14.93 5.01 -15.11
C MET A 36 14.54 4.65 -16.55
N SER A 37 14.28 3.36 -16.79
CA SER A 37 13.68 2.92 -18.03
C SER A 37 12.24 3.38 -18.16
N GLU A 38 11.69 3.42 -19.38
CA GLU A 38 10.28 3.71 -19.63
C GLU A 38 9.36 2.77 -18.83
N LYS A 39 9.67 1.46 -18.85
CA LYS A 39 8.92 0.44 -18.12
C LYS A 39 8.92 0.64 -16.59
N ASP A 40 10.02 1.11 -16.03
CA ASP A 40 10.10 1.37 -14.60
C ASP A 40 9.39 2.67 -14.24
N ASN A 41 9.43 3.67 -15.13
CA ASN A 41 8.62 4.88 -15.00
C ASN A 41 7.12 4.56 -15.01
N GLU A 42 6.65 3.69 -15.91
CA GLU A 42 5.26 3.20 -15.93
C GLU A 42 4.89 2.51 -14.60
N THR A 43 5.83 1.73 -14.04
CA THR A 43 5.63 1.07 -12.74
C THR A 43 5.49 2.08 -11.60
N VAL A 44 6.32 3.11 -11.56
CA VAL A 44 6.22 4.20 -10.58
C VAL A 44 4.91 4.96 -10.74
N ASP A 45 4.49 5.24 -11.98
CA ASP A 45 3.20 5.88 -12.25
C ASP A 45 2.01 5.02 -11.81
N PHE A 46 2.12 3.70 -11.99
CA PHE A 46 1.12 2.76 -11.47
C PHE A 46 1.03 2.84 -9.94
N ILE A 47 2.15 2.80 -9.24
CA ILE A 47 2.18 2.90 -7.76
C ILE A 47 1.57 4.23 -7.32
N ARG A 48 1.93 5.36 -7.93
CA ARG A 48 1.42 6.69 -7.59
C ARG A 48 -0.10 6.79 -7.71
N ARG A 49 -0.71 6.11 -8.66
CA ARG A 49 -2.19 6.04 -8.79
C ARG A 49 -2.87 5.46 -7.55
N GLY A 50 -2.21 4.54 -6.85
CA GLY A 50 -2.71 3.97 -5.60
C GLY A 50 -2.74 4.95 -4.42
N PHE A 51 -2.09 6.11 -4.55
CA PHE A 51 -2.11 7.20 -3.56
C PHE A 51 -2.95 8.40 -4.02
N ASP A 52 -3.57 8.31 -5.20
CA ASP A 52 -4.47 9.33 -5.72
C ASP A 52 -5.91 8.96 -5.36
N LYS A 53 -6.56 9.79 -4.54
CA LYS A 53 -7.93 9.59 -4.07
C LYS A 53 -8.97 9.45 -5.18
N ASP A 54 -8.70 10.03 -6.35
CA ASP A 54 -9.62 10.03 -7.49
C ASP A 54 -9.40 8.82 -8.42
N GLN A 55 -8.30 8.10 -8.25
CA GLN A 55 -7.91 6.94 -9.06
C GLN A 55 -7.95 5.62 -8.29
N ILE A 56 -7.88 5.67 -6.96
CA ILE A 56 -7.92 4.47 -6.13
C ILE A 56 -9.36 3.95 -5.99
N GLY A 57 -9.57 2.70 -6.37
CA GLY A 57 -10.89 2.05 -6.32
C GLY A 57 -10.81 0.59 -6.73
N ALA A 58 -11.95 -0.07 -6.90
CA ALA A 58 -12.02 -1.50 -7.21
C ALA A 58 -11.20 -1.87 -8.46
N GLU A 59 -11.28 -1.09 -9.52
CA GLU A 59 -10.53 -1.35 -10.76
C GLU A 59 -9.02 -1.21 -10.57
N PHE A 60 -8.57 -0.24 -9.77
CA PHE A 60 -7.16 -0.11 -9.42
C PHE A 60 -6.68 -1.34 -8.65
N TYR A 61 -7.42 -1.76 -7.61
CA TYR A 61 -7.02 -2.93 -6.81
C TYR A 61 -7.05 -4.22 -7.62
N LYS A 62 -8.02 -4.43 -8.51
CA LYS A 62 -7.99 -5.58 -9.43
C LYS A 62 -6.70 -5.61 -10.25
N ALA A 63 -6.30 -4.48 -10.81
CA ALA A 63 -5.07 -4.35 -11.57
C ALA A 63 -3.82 -4.56 -10.69
N ALA A 64 -3.81 -4.00 -9.49
CA ALA A 64 -2.70 -4.12 -8.54
C ALA A 64 -2.49 -5.57 -8.08
N LEU A 65 -3.57 -6.27 -7.71
CA LEU A 65 -3.50 -7.67 -7.25
C LEU A 65 -3.15 -8.66 -8.38
N SER A 66 -3.33 -8.25 -9.64
CA SER A 66 -2.92 -9.02 -10.82
C SER A 66 -1.57 -8.55 -11.39
N HIS A 67 -0.90 -7.59 -10.75
CA HIS A 67 0.34 -7.03 -11.26
C HIS A 67 1.48 -8.05 -11.26
N ARG A 68 2.38 -7.97 -12.28
CA ARG A 68 3.52 -8.90 -12.42
C ARG A 68 4.53 -8.88 -11.27
N LEU A 69 4.71 -7.71 -10.62
CA LEU A 69 5.64 -7.55 -9.51
C LEU A 69 4.98 -7.96 -8.19
N GLY A 70 5.63 -8.87 -7.45
CA GLY A 70 5.18 -9.38 -6.16
C GLY A 70 4.98 -8.26 -5.14
N PHE A 71 5.94 -7.35 -5.05
CA PHE A 71 5.86 -6.18 -4.17
C PHE A 71 4.53 -5.41 -4.35
N ILE A 72 4.14 -5.11 -5.59
CA ILE A 72 2.91 -4.35 -5.87
C ILE A 72 1.68 -5.14 -5.44
N ARG A 73 1.63 -6.45 -5.74
CA ARG A 73 0.51 -7.31 -5.32
C ARG A 73 0.33 -7.35 -3.80
N GLU A 74 1.43 -7.62 -3.09
CA GLU A 74 1.39 -7.79 -1.63
C GLU A 74 1.14 -6.45 -0.91
N PHE A 75 1.78 -5.38 -1.37
CA PHE A 75 1.58 -4.05 -0.79
C PHE A 75 0.13 -3.56 -0.95
N PHE A 76 -0.44 -3.65 -2.14
CA PHE A 76 -1.82 -3.17 -2.36
C PHE A 76 -2.89 -4.12 -1.83
N ARG A 77 -2.59 -5.40 -1.62
CA ARG A 77 -3.45 -6.29 -0.83
C ARG A 77 -3.50 -5.81 0.61
N PHE A 78 -2.36 -5.59 1.20
CA PHE A 78 -2.26 -5.05 2.56
C PHE A 78 -2.95 -3.68 2.69
N ASP A 79 -2.72 -2.75 1.77
CA ASP A 79 -3.38 -1.43 1.76
C ASP A 79 -4.91 -1.56 1.69
N MET A 80 -5.44 -2.41 0.83
CA MET A 80 -6.87 -2.67 0.73
C MET A 80 -7.44 -3.23 2.05
N ASP A 81 -6.72 -4.17 2.66
CA ASP A 81 -7.11 -4.76 3.94
C ASP A 81 -7.16 -3.70 5.05
N VAL A 82 -6.13 -2.87 5.17
CA VAL A 82 -6.09 -1.76 6.15
C VAL A 82 -7.26 -0.79 5.92
N ARG A 83 -7.50 -0.38 4.67
CA ARG A 83 -8.60 0.54 4.33
C ARG A 83 -9.96 -0.03 4.67
N ASN A 84 -10.22 -1.28 4.30
CA ASN A 84 -11.48 -1.95 4.58
C ASN A 84 -11.75 -2.03 6.08
N ARG A 85 -10.74 -2.35 6.89
CA ARG A 85 -10.87 -2.39 8.35
C ARG A 85 -11.10 -1.01 8.96
N LYS A 86 -10.42 0.02 8.46
CA LYS A 86 -10.70 1.41 8.86
C LYS A 86 -12.14 1.81 8.55
N VAL A 87 -12.67 1.43 7.39
CA VAL A 87 -14.06 1.71 6.98
C VAL A 87 -15.04 0.99 7.92
N ARG A 88 -14.85 -0.31 8.17
CA ARG A 88 -15.69 -1.09 9.10
C ARG A 88 -15.68 -0.50 10.51
N TYR A 89 -14.50 -0.14 11.01
CA TYR A 89 -14.36 0.50 12.33
C TYR A 89 -15.14 1.83 12.40
N LEU A 90 -15.01 2.68 11.39
CA LEU A 90 -15.72 3.96 11.33
C LEU A 90 -17.23 3.76 11.21
N ASN A 91 -17.68 2.81 10.39
CA ASN A 91 -19.10 2.49 10.24
C ASN A 91 -19.70 2.00 11.56
N ALA A 92 -19.00 1.12 12.28
CA ALA A 92 -19.42 0.66 13.59
C ALA A 92 -19.53 1.81 14.61
N ALA A 93 -18.52 2.69 14.66
CA ALA A 93 -18.49 3.86 15.54
C ALA A 93 -19.61 4.87 15.23
N LEU A 94 -20.06 4.94 13.97
CA LEU A 94 -21.14 5.84 13.53
C LEU A 94 -22.52 5.16 13.52
N GLY A 95 -22.62 3.90 13.94
CA GLY A 95 -23.89 3.13 13.93
C GLY A 95 -24.43 2.89 12.51
N ARG A 96 -23.54 2.79 11.52
CA ARG A 96 -23.89 2.50 10.12
C ARG A 96 -23.78 1.01 9.84
N ASP A 97 -24.29 0.58 8.68
CA ASP A 97 -24.00 -0.74 8.16
C ASP A 97 -22.46 -0.94 8.04
N ILE A 98 -21.95 -1.98 8.68
CA ILE A 98 -20.50 -2.25 8.76
C ILE A 98 -19.87 -2.41 7.38
N GLU A 99 -20.57 -3.05 6.43
CA GLU A 99 -20.07 -3.31 5.07
C GLU A 99 -20.28 -2.15 4.10
N LYS A 100 -20.92 -1.05 4.56
CA LYS A 100 -21.10 0.12 3.69
C LYS A 100 -19.75 0.70 3.29
N ASP A 101 -19.59 0.91 1.99
CA ASP A 101 -18.37 1.47 1.38
C ASP A 101 -17.10 0.61 1.54
N VAL A 102 -17.23 -0.64 1.98
CA VAL A 102 -16.15 -1.62 1.99
C VAL A 102 -15.86 -2.06 0.55
N LEU A 103 -14.59 -2.03 0.15
CA LEU A 103 -14.16 -2.48 -1.17
C LEU A 103 -14.20 -4.01 -1.24
N SER A 104 -15.05 -4.53 -2.12
CA SER A 104 -15.06 -5.95 -2.50
C SER A 104 -14.57 -6.10 -3.93
N LEU A 105 -13.68 -7.04 -4.14
CA LEU A 105 -13.23 -7.44 -5.49
C LEU A 105 -13.90 -8.73 -5.96
N ARG A 106 -14.85 -9.23 -5.17
CA ARG A 106 -15.61 -10.43 -5.50
C ARG A 106 -16.41 -10.23 -6.78
N ASP A 107 -16.41 -11.24 -7.60
CA ASP A 107 -17.31 -11.30 -8.74
C ASP A 107 -18.70 -11.72 -8.23
N PRO A 108 -19.74 -10.91 -8.42
CA PRO A 108 -21.09 -11.27 -7.98
C PRO A 108 -21.57 -12.62 -8.54
N GLU A 109 -21.08 -13.03 -9.71
CA GLU A 109 -21.41 -14.32 -10.33
C GLU A 109 -20.69 -15.50 -9.65
N ALA A 110 -19.54 -15.27 -9.01
CA ALA A 110 -18.81 -16.30 -8.27
C ALA A 110 -19.45 -16.60 -6.90
N GLU A 111 -20.14 -15.65 -6.29
CA GLU A 111 -20.88 -15.85 -5.03
C GLU A 111 -21.99 -16.90 -5.17
N GLU A 112 -22.64 -16.99 -6.35
CA GLU A 112 -23.70 -17.98 -6.60
C GLU A 112 -23.16 -19.42 -6.68
N THR A 113 -21.89 -19.62 -6.95
CA THR A 113 -21.31 -20.98 -7.14
C THR A 113 -20.72 -21.60 -5.87
N GLY A 114 -20.61 -20.84 -4.78
CA GLY A 114 -20.06 -21.32 -3.50
C GLY A 114 -18.57 -21.73 -3.54
N LEU A 115 -17.88 -21.39 -4.63
CA LEU A 115 -16.43 -21.66 -4.83
C LEU A 115 -15.60 -20.43 -4.52
N GLU A 116 -15.81 -19.84 -3.34
CA GLU A 116 -14.99 -18.72 -2.91
C GLU A 116 -13.63 -19.21 -2.42
N PRO A 117 -12.51 -18.69 -2.98
CA PRO A 117 -11.22 -18.88 -2.36
C PRO A 117 -11.23 -18.24 -0.96
N GLU A 118 -10.75 -18.94 0.04
CA GLU A 118 -10.56 -18.37 1.37
C GLU A 118 -9.71 -17.11 1.24
N GLU A 119 -10.21 -15.97 1.76
CA GLU A 119 -9.41 -14.77 1.85
C GLU A 119 -8.21 -15.04 2.77
N PRO A 120 -6.98 -14.70 2.37
CA PRO A 120 -5.83 -14.87 3.24
C PRO A 120 -6.03 -14.06 4.52
N GLU A 121 -5.69 -14.67 5.65
CA GLU A 121 -5.76 -14.04 6.95
C GLU A 121 -4.90 -12.77 6.98
N PHE A 122 -5.50 -11.66 7.42
CA PHE A 122 -4.76 -10.42 7.64
C PHE A 122 -4.01 -10.49 8.97
N LYS A 123 -2.72 -10.72 8.92
CA LYS A 123 -1.86 -10.95 10.09
C LYS A 123 -1.84 -9.78 11.07
N GLU A 124 -1.97 -8.58 10.58
CA GLU A 124 -1.90 -7.33 11.34
C GLU A 124 -3.23 -6.91 11.98
N GLU A 125 -4.28 -7.75 11.90
CA GLU A 125 -5.62 -7.48 12.40
C GLU A 125 -5.64 -6.93 13.83
N SER A 126 -5.04 -7.69 14.78
CA SER A 126 -5.04 -7.31 16.21
C SER A 126 -4.27 -6.02 16.48
N ARG A 127 -3.18 -5.79 15.75
CA ARG A 127 -2.38 -4.56 15.86
C ARG A 127 -3.15 -3.36 15.33
N LEU A 128 -3.75 -3.48 14.15
CA LEU A 128 -4.55 -2.43 13.54
C LEU A 128 -5.77 -2.09 14.42
N GLN A 129 -6.45 -3.08 14.94
CA GLN A 129 -7.57 -2.89 15.86
C GLN A 129 -7.15 -2.06 17.08
N SER A 130 -6.04 -2.44 17.72
CA SER A 130 -5.49 -1.69 18.87
C SER A 130 -5.15 -0.24 18.54
N ILE A 131 -4.60 0.02 17.35
CA ILE A 131 -4.31 1.37 16.87
C ILE A 131 -5.60 2.18 16.72
N LEU A 132 -6.62 1.60 16.07
CA LEU A 132 -7.90 2.28 15.80
C LEU A 132 -8.69 2.61 17.08
N GLU A 133 -8.57 1.78 18.11
CA GLU A 133 -9.21 1.99 19.43
C GLU A 133 -8.50 3.06 20.28
N GLY A 134 -7.31 3.50 19.89
CA GLY A 134 -6.58 4.56 20.56
C GLY A 134 -7.37 5.87 20.64
N SER A 135 -7.30 6.56 21.77
CA SER A 135 -8.06 7.81 22.01
C SER A 135 -7.44 9.04 21.37
N ASP A 136 -6.12 9.03 21.11
CA ASP A 136 -5.40 10.15 20.51
C ASP A 136 -5.26 9.99 18.99
N ILE A 137 -5.75 10.98 18.26
CA ILE A 137 -5.78 10.95 16.79
C ILE A 137 -4.36 10.91 16.21
N LEU A 138 -3.43 11.69 16.76
CA LEU A 138 -2.06 11.73 16.25
C LEU A 138 -1.34 10.40 16.47
N SER A 139 -1.54 9.78 17.63
CA SER A 139 -1.01 8.45 17.93
C SER A 139 -1.59 7.37 17.02
N ARG A 140 -2.89 7.47 16.65
CA ARG A 140 -3.49 6.57 15.69
C ARG A 140 -2.89 6.72 14.29
N GLU A 141 -2.79 7.94 13.79
CA GLU A 141 -2.20 8.19 12.47
C GLU A 141 -0.74 7.71 12.45
N ARG A 142 0.05 8.02 13.49
CA ARG A 142 1.41 7.52 13.60
C ARG A 142 1.47 5.99 13.62
N GLY A 143 0.60 5.34 14.38
CA GLY A 143 0.55 3.88 14.44
C GLY A 143 0.20 3.23 13.10
N ILE A 144 -0.65 3.88 12.30
CA ILE A 144 -0.95 3.45 10.94
C ILE A 144 0.26 3.63 10.02
N ASP A 145 0.95 4.77 10.09
CA ASP A 145 2.15 5.03 9.30
C ASP A 145 3.25 3.99 9.62
N ASP A 146 3.47 3.71 10.91
CA ASP A 146 4.43 2.69 11.36
C ASP A 146 4.03 1.28 10.84
N LEU A 147 2.72 0.97 10.76
CA LEU A 147 2.23 -0.29 10.21
C LEU A 147 2.55 -0.42 8.71
N TYR A 148 2.37 0.65 7.93
CA TYR A 148 2.75 0.68 6.52
C TYR A 148 4.26 0.60 6.33
N TRP A 149 5.01 1.29 7.17
CA TRP A 149 6.47 1.25 7.13
C TRP A 149 7.01 -0.15 7.37
N ASP A 150 6.54 -0.80 8.41
CA ASP A 150 6.92 -2.19 8.73
C ASP A 150 6.59 -3.14 7.57
N LYS A 151 5.45 -2.91 6.87
CA LYS A 151 5.09 -3.71 5.70
C LYS A 151 6.02 -3.48 4.52
N ILE A 152 6.43 -2.24 4.27
CA ILE A 152 7.42 -1.92 3.23
C ILE A 152 8.75 -2.58 3.56
N ASP A 153 9.20 -2.50 4.81
CA ASP A 153 10.43 -3.14 5.26
C ASP A 153 10.35 -4.68 5.09
N GLU A 154 9.24 -5.30 5.49
CA GLU A 154 9.02 -6.74 5.27
C GLU A 154 9.17 -7.13 3.79
N LEU A 155 8.52 -6.37 2.90
CA LEU A 155 8.51 -6.66 1.47
C LEU A 155 9.84 -6.36 0.77
N THR A 156 10.66 -5.49 1.31
CA THR A 156 11.94 -5.08 0.72
C THR A 156 13.13 -5.85 1.27
N LEU A 157 13.12 -6.24 2.55
CA LEU A 157 14.21 -6.97 3.20
C LEU A 157 14.48 -8.35 2.59
N TYR A 158 13.44 -9.04 2.11
CA TYR A 158 13.59 -10.41 1.58
C TYR A 158 14.00 -10.45 0.10
N ASP A 159 13.75 -9.39 -0.67
CA ASP A 159 14.13 -9.35 -2.09
C ASP A 159 15.63 -9.09 -2.32
N TYR A 160 16.36 -8.63 -1.31
CA TYR A 160 17.83 -8.51 -1.40
C TYR A 160 18.55 -9.86 -1.59
N LEU A 161 17.88 -10.98 -1.31
CA LEU A 161 18.43 -12.34 -1.42
C LEU A 161 17.91 -13.09 -2.65
N ASN A 162 16.93 -12.57 -3.37
CA ASN A 162 16.39 -13.15 -4.61
C ASN A 162 16.91 -12.34 -5.81
N LEU A 163 18.12 -12.67 -6.23
CA LEU A 163 18.77 -12.14 -7.45
C LEU A 163 18.48 -13.04 -8.67
N ASP A 164 17.29 -13.63 -8.78
CA ASP A 164 16.85 -14.40 -9.94
C ASP A 164 16.03 -13.55 -10.94
#